data_77a9cd046211dbf857bbc8c7ae7ed9ad
#
_entry.id   77a9cd046211dbf857bbc8c7ae7ed9ad
#
_cell.length_a   1.000
_cell.length_b   1.000
_cell.length_c   1.000
_cell.angle_alpha   90.00
_cell.angle_beta   90.00
_cell.angle_gamma   90.00
#
_symmetry.space_group_name_H-M   'P 1'
#
loop_
_entity.id
_entity.type
_entity.pdbx_description
1 polymer ?
#
loop_
_entity_poly.entity_id
_entity_poly.type
_entity_poly.pdbx_seq_one_letter_code
_entity_poly.pdbx_strand_id
1 'polypeptide(L)'
;MKMLLPWELLILLSLKECLAENARHGPVFTQEPSDSIFPMSTGDKLVFINCRAKGNPPPHYRWKVDGRDIDTDSDPSYSLAEGNLLINNPHFINHGGVYQCIATNAFGTIVSREAKVQFA
;
A
#
# COMPACT_ATOMS: atom_id res chain seq x y z
N MET A 1 -22.69 41.44 16.30
CA MET A 1 -22.18 40.13 15.88
C MET A 1 -21.83 40.19 14.39
N LYS A 2 -20.60 39.91 14.04
CA LYS A 2 -20.16 39.97 12.65
C LYS A 2 -20.49 38.65 11.95
N MET A 3 -21.29 38.70 10.89
CA MET A 3 -21.59 37.52 10.10
C MET A 3 -20.46 37.30 9.09
N LEU A 4 -19.99 36.05 9.00
CA LEU A 4 -18.99 35.69 7.99
C LEU A 4 -19.64 35.69 6.61
N LEU A 5 -18.92 36.24 5.63
CA LEU A 5 -19.32 36.18 4.24
C LEU A 5 -19.11 34.74 3.73
N PRO A 6 -19.89 34.27 2.71
CA PRO A 6 -19.76 32.90 2.22
C PRO A 6 -18.36 32.51 1.79
N TRP A 7 -17.59 33.42 1.20
CA TRP A 7 -16.23 33.14 0.79
C TRP A 7 -15.26 33.00 1.99
N GLU A 8 -15.49 33.73 3.08
CA GLU A 8 -14.72 33.57 4.32
C GLU A 8 -14.96 32.19 4.94
N LEU A 9 -16.21 31.73 4.89
CA LEU A 9 -16.58 30.41 5.36
C LEU A 9 -15.90 29.31 4.53
N LEU A 10 -15.84 29.47 3.21
CA LEU A 10 -15.16 28.54 2.32
C LEU A 10 -13.65 28.49 2.59
N ILE A 11 -13.02 29.61 2.86
CA ILE A 11 -11.59 29.66 3.22
C ILE A 11 -11.34 28.93 4.52
N LEU A 12 -12.19 29.10 5.53
CA LEU A 12 -12.06 28.41 6.80
C LEU A 12 -12.21 26.89 6.66
N LEU A 13 -13.14 26.42 5.83
CA LEU A 13 -13.31 24.99 5.55
C LEU A 13 -12.08 24.43 4.84
N SER A 14 -11.54 25.15 3.88
CA SER A 14 -10.33 24.74 3.14
C SER A 14 -9.11 24.64 4.06
N LEU A 15 -8.93 25.59 4.94
CA LEU A 15 -7.86 25.56 5.95
C LEU A 15 -8.01 24.38 6.90
N LYS A 16 -9.24 24.09 7.34
CA LYS A 16 -9.52 22.98 8.23
C LYS A 16 -9.17 21.64 7.60
N GLU A 17 -9.51 21.44 6.33
CA GLU A 17 -9.13 20.24 5.58
C GLU A 17 -7.61 20.12 5.45
N CYS A 18 -6.93 21.19 5.11
CA CYS A 18 -5.47 21.22 5.01
C CYS A 18 -4.79 20.87 6.34
N LEU A 19 -5.30 21.40 7.44
CA LEU A 19 -4.79 21.08 8.77
C LEU A 19 -5.06 19.63 9.14
N ALA A 20 -6.20 19.06 8.74
CA ALA A 20 -6.53 17.68 8.99
C ALA A 20 -5.58 16.73 8.22
N GLU A 21 -5.22 17.07 6.99
CA GLU A 21 -4.25 16.28 6.21
C GLU A 21 -2.85 16.31 6.82
N ASN A 22 -2.46 17.43 7.45
CA ASN A 22 -1.17 17.60 8.10
C ASN A 22 -1.16 17.11 9.55
N ALA A 23 -2.33 16.76 10.11
CA ALA A 23 -2.39 16.23 11.46
C ALA A 23 -1.79 14.82 11.51
N ARG A 24 -1.19 14.48 12.65
CA ARG A 24 -0.67 13.13 12.89
C ARG A 24 -1.84 12.15 12.95
N HIS A 25 -1.75 11.10 12.19
CA HIS A 25 -2.78 10.07 12.17
C HIS A 25 -2.21 8.72 11.70
N GLY A 26 -2.92 7.65 12.04
CA GLY A 26 -2.59 6.31 11.61
C GLY A 26 -2.74 6.12 10.10
N PRO A 27 -2.24 5.00 9.56
CA PRO A 27 -2.33 4.73 8.13
C PRO A 27 -3.76 4.50 7.67
N VAL A 28 -4.04 4.93 6.44
CA VAL A 28 -5.29 4.67 5.73
C VAL A 28 -4.94 4.25 4.31
N PHE A 29 -5.48 3.13 3.84
CA PHE A 29 -5.21 2.69 2.48
C PHE A 29 -5.84 3.61 1.45
N THR A 30 -5.04 4.00 0.46
CA THR A 30 -5.49 4.68 -0.75
C THR A 30 -5.52 3.73 -1.93
N GLN A 31 -4.76 2.63 -1.87
CA GLN A 31 -4.78 1.57 -2.85
C GLN A 31 -4.47 0.25 -2.15
N GLU A 32 -5.35 -0.73 -2.33
CA GLU A 32 -5.14 -2.08 -1.84
C GLU A 32 -4.83 -3.01 -3.00
N PRO A 33 -4.09 -4.11 -2.76
CA PRO A 33 -3.82 -5.07 -3.81
C PRO A 33 -5.10 -5.78 -4.25
N SER A 34 -5.13 -6.22 -5.50
CA SER A 34 -6.27 -6.94 -6.07
C SER A 34 -5.83 -8.27 -6.66
N ASP A 35 -6.77 -9.19 -6.80
CA ASP A 35 -6.53 -10.47 -7.45
C ASP A 35 -5.98 -10.25 -8.85
N SER A 36 -4.97 -11.03 -9.21
CA SER A 36 -4.27 -10.86 -10.47
C SER A 36 -3.83 -12.21 -11.04
N ILE A 37 -3.86 -12.29 -12.37
CA ILE A 37 -3.33 -13.44 -13.10
C ILE A 37 -2.26 -12.90 -14.04
N PHE A 38 -1.03 -13.38 -13.86
CA PHE A 38 0.10 -13.00 -14.70
C PHE A 38 0.47 -14.13 -15.64
N PRO A 39 0.88 -13.82 -16.89
CA PRO A 39 1.29 -14.88 -17.80
C PRO A 39 2.57 -15.58 -17.32
N MET A 40 2.60 -16.90 -17.47
CA MET A 40 3.77 -17.72 -17.13
C MET A 40 4.92 -17.55 -18.12
N SER A 41 4.67 -16.90 -19.22
CA SER A 41 5.71 -16.68 -20.20
C SER A 41 6.79 -15.82 -19.59
N THR A 42 7.85 -16.44 -19.48
CA THR A 42 9.04 -16.05 -18.87
C THR A 42 9.83 -15.09 -19.70
N GLY A 43 10.64 -14.52 -19.27
CA GLY A 43 11.58 -13.54 -19.63
C GLY A 43 11.87 -12.78 -18.37
N ASP A 44 12.77 -11.87 -18.40
CA ASP A 44 13.12 -11.00 -17.29
C ASP A 44 11.95 -10.08 -16.97
N LYS A 45 10.90 -10.62 -16.39
CA LYS A 45 9.72 -9.85 -16.04
C LYS A 45 9.74 -9.47 -14.59
N LEU A 46 9.39 -8.21 -14.37
CA LEU A 46 9.14 -7.66 -13.07
C LEU A 46 7.64 -7.57 -12.90
N VAL A 47 7.12 -8.19 -11.86
CA VAL A 47 5.70 -8.15 -11.53
C VAL A 47 5.51 -7.21 -10.35
N PHE A 48 4.50 -6.36 -10.44
CA PHE A 48 4.16 -5.40 -9.39
C PHE A 48 2.84 -5.80 -8.74
N ILE A 49 2.82 -5.80 -7.41
CA ILE A 49 1.60 -5.89 -6.63
C ILE A 49 1.48 -4.59 -5.87
N ASN A 50 0.40 -3.84 -6.12
CA ASN A 50 0.30 -2.47 -5.66
C ASN A 50 -0.31 -2.37 -4.27
N CYS A 51 0.25 -1.48 -3.46
CA CYS A 51 -0.30 -1.10 -2.18
C CYS A 51 0.16 0.32 -1.86
N ARG A 52 -0.76 1.13 -1.38
CA ARG A 52 -0.42 2.49 -0.97
C ARG A 52 -1.30 2.92 0.19
N ALA A 53 -0.69 3.59 1.14
CA ALA A 53 -1.39 4.15 2.30
C ALA A 53 -0.91 5.56 2.56
N LYS A 54 -1.78 6.37 3.13
CA LYS A 54 -1.44 7.69 3.66
C LYS A 54 -1.39 7.61 5.18
N GLY A 55 -0.49 8.36 5.75
CA GLY A 55 -0.38 8.49 7.20
C GLY A 55 0.60 9.60 7.53
N ASN A 56 0.53 10.08 8.76
CA ASN A 56 1.49 11.04 9.26
C ASN A 56 1.93 10.63 10.66
N PRO A 57 3.16 10.15 10.82
CA PRO A 57 4.24 10.01 9.81
C PRO A 57 3.92 9.05 8.66
N PRO A 58 4.63 9.16 7.52
CA PRO A 58 4.44 8.22 6.41
C PRO A 58 4.63 6.78 6.86
N PRO A 59 3.74 5.86 6.46
CA PRO A 59 3.82 4.48 6.93
C PRO A 59 4.97 3.70 6.31
N HIS A 60 5.41 2.69 7.04
CA HIS A 60 6.30 1.64 6.55
C HIS A 60 5.47 0.47 6.08
N TYR A 61 5.95 -0.25 5.07
CA TYR A 61 5.22 -1.34 4.44
C TYR A 61 5.90 -2.67 4.66
N ARG A 62 5.09 -3.69 4.89
CA ARG A 62 5.51 -5.09 4.90
C ARG A 62 4.51 -5.88 4.08
N TRP A 63 4.92 -7.04 3.64
CA TRP A 63 4.05 -7.94 2.88
C TRP A 63 4.07 -9.34 3.46
N LYS A 64 2.95 -10.03 3.31
CA LYS A 64 2.82 -11.45 3.62
C LYS A 64 2.35 -12.19 2.38
N VAL A 65 2.81 -13.44 2.26
CA VAL A 65 2.30 -14.38 1.27
C VAL A 65 1.90 -15.66 1.99
N ASP A 66 0.66 -16.10 1.78
CA ASP A 66 0.10 -17.28 2.45
C ASP A 66 0.27 -17.24 3.97
N GLY A 67 0.12 -16.06 4.56
CA GLY A 67 0.26 -15.84 5.99
C GLY A 67 1.68 -15.73 6.52
N ARG A 68 2.69 -15.84 5.66
CA ARG A 68 4.10 -15.75 6.06
C ARG A 68 4.68 -14.41 5.69
N ASP A 69 5.51 -13.86 6.56
CA ASP A 69 6.21 -12.62 6.27
C ASP A 69 7.20 -12.81 5.11
N ILE A 70 7.22 -11.83 4.22
CA ILE A 70 8.20 -11.78 3.13
C ILE A 70 9.39 -10.95 3.62
N ASP A 71 10.57 -11.58 3.62
CA ASP A 71 11.82 -10.89 3.96
C ASP A 71 12.44 -10.30 2.69
N THR A 72 12.14 -9.03 2.45
CA THR A 72 12.64 -8.32 1.27
C THR A 72 14.14 -8.00 1.35
N ASP A 73 14.72 -8.10 2.54
CA ASP A 73 16.15 -7.84 2.71
C ASP A 73 17.02 -9.05 2.34
N SER A 74 16.52 -10.26 2.55
CA SER A 74 17.29 -11.47 2.31
C SER A 74 16.82 -12.29 1.12
N ASP A 75 15.58 -12.12 0.66
CA ASP A 75 15.06 -12.84 -0.50
C ASP A 75 15.20 -11.98 -1.76
N PRO A 76 16.10 -12.36 -2.69
CA PRO A 76 16.34 -11.58 -3.90
C PRO A 76 15.16 -11.59 -4.88
N SER A 77 14.19 -12.48 -4.70
CA SER A 77 12.98 -12.52 -5.54
C SER A 77 12.07 -11.34 -5.28
N TYR A 78 12.15 -10.74 -4.11
CA TYR A 78 11.24 -9.69 -3.68
C TYR A 78 11.99 -8.39 -3.37
N SER A 79 11.36 -7.28 -3.74
CA SER A 79 11.82 -5.96 -3.34
C SER A 79 10.62 -5.04 -3.15
N LEU A 80 10.85 -3.91 -2.52
CA LEU A 80 9.81 -2.90 -2.30
C LEU A 80 10.10 -1.66 -3.13
N ALA A 81 9.08 -1.10 -3.75
CA ALA A 81 9.12 0.21 -4.36
C ALA A 81 8.00 1.03 -3.72
N GLU A 82 8.35 1.83 -2.74
CA GLU A 82 7.41 2.47 -1.83
C GLU A 82 6.58 1.39 -1.12
N GLY A 83 5.27 1.36 -1.30
CA GLY A 83 4.42 0.30 -0.75
C GLY A 83 4.26 -0.91 -1.67
N ASN A 84 4.64 -0.79 -2.92
CA ASN A 84 4.44 -1.84 -3.91
C ASN A 84 5.45 -2.97 -3.72
N LEU A 85 4.96 -4.20 -3.84
CA LEU A 85 5.82 -5.38 -3.85
C LEU A 85 6.21 -5.70 -5.28
N LEU A 86 7.51 -5.86 -5.49
CA LEU A 86 8.07 -6.25 -6.78
C LEU A 86 8.54 -7.69 -6.69
N ILE A 87 8.13 -8.51 -7.66
CA ILE A 87 8.60 -9.88 -7.78
C ILE A 87 9.48 -9.95 -9.02
N ASN A 88 10.77 -10.25 -8.80
CA ASN A 88 11.75 -10.39 -9.86
C ASN A 88 11.72 -11.82 -10.39
N ASN A 89 11.61 -11.98 -11.70
CA ASN A 89 11.62 -13.29 -12.35
C ASN A 89 10.64 -14.26 -11.67
N PRO A 90 9.34 -13.96 -11.67
CA PRO A 90 8.37 -14.74 -10.91
C PRO A 90 8.32 -16.18 -11.42
N HIS A 91 8.20 -17.09 -10.46
CA HIS A 91 8.07 -18.51 -10.71
C HIS A 91 6.71 -18.97 -10.18
N PHE A 92 5.92 -19.62 -11.01
CA PHE A 92 4.54 -19.95 -10.67
C PHE A 92 4.41 -20.85 -9.43
N ILE A 93 5.38 -21.74 -9.19
CA ILE A 93 5.38 -22.61 -8.01
C ILE A 93 5.68 -21.82 -6.74
N ASN A 94 6.63 -20.89 -6.82
CA ASN A 94 7.18 -20.22 -5.65
C ASN A 94 6.50 -18.90 -5.31
N HIS A 95 5.90 -18.24 -6.30
CA HIS A 95 5.43 -16.86 -6.14
C HIS A 95 3.91 -16.70 -6.25
N GLY A 96 3.19 -17.72 -6.70
CA GLY A 96 1.72 -17.71 -6.62
C GLY A 96 1.27 -17.86 -5.18
N GLY A 97 0.20 -17.16 -4.80
CA GLY A 97 -0.33 -17.26 -3.47
C GLY A 97 -1.24 -16.11 -3.10
N VAL A 98 -1.56 -16.00 -1.82
CA VAL A 98 -2.42 -14.97 -1.26
C VAL A 98 -1.56 -13.94 -0.56
N TYR A 99 -1.55 -12.74 -1.11
CA TYR A 99 -0.70 -11.63 -0.65
C TYR A 99 -1.51 -10.63 0.17
N GLN A 100 -0.88 -10.09 1.20
CA GLN A 100 -1.42 -8.98 1.98
C GLN A 100 -0.35 -7.95 2.24
N CYS A 101 -0.75 -6.68 2.18
CA CYS A 101 0.08 -5.53 2.48
C CYS A 101 -0.21 -5.07 3.91
N ILE A 102 0.81 -4.71 4.64
CA ILE A 102 0.72 -4.20 6.01
C ILE A 102 1.38 -2.84 6.06
N ALA A 103 0.64 -1.83 6.50
CA ALA A 103 1.16 -0.47 6.62
C ALA A 103 1.14 -0.03 8.08
N THR A 104 2.25 0.47 8.57
CA THR A 104 2.44 0.81 9.98
C THR A 104 3.10 2.16 10.14
N ASN A 105 2.59 2.97 11.05
CA ASN A 105 3.31 4.12 11.59
C ASN A 105 3.18 4.13 13.13
N ALA A 106 3.63 5.20 13.76
CA ALA A 106 3.59 5.32 15.22
C ALA A 106 2.18 5.27 15.82
N PHE A 107 1.14 5.49 15.02
CA PHE A 107 -0.24 5.56 15.49
C PHE A 107 -1.06 4.31 15.19
N GLY A 108 -0.53 3.38 14.42
CA GLY A 108 -1.24 2.13 14.19
C GLY A 108 -0.74 1.33 13.01
N THR A 109 -1.36 0.18 12.86
CA THR A 109 -1.07 -0.80 11.79
C THR A 109 -2.38 -1.20 11.13
N ILE A 110 -2.37 -1.21 9.80
CA ILE A 110 -3.51 -1.69 9.01
C ILE A 110 -3.04 -2.80 8.07
N VAL A 111 -3.96 -3.73 7.80
CA VAL A 111 -3.72 -4.87 6.92
C VAL A 111 -4.69 -4.80 5.76
N SER A 112 -4.19 -4.96 4.55
CA SER A 112 -5.01 -4.91 3.35
C SER A 112 -5.92 -6.12 3.20
N ARG A 113 -6.81 -6.04 2.23
CA ARG A 113 -7.52 -7.21 1.73
C ARG A 113 -6.52 -8.26 1.23
N GLU A 114 -6.95 -9.51 1.22
CA GLU A 114 -6.19 -10.58 0.58
C GLU A 114 -6.26 -10.42 -0.94
N ALA A 115 -5.13 -10.63 -1.60
CA ALA A 115 -5.03 -10.58 -3.06
C ALA A 115 -4.46 -11.90 -3.56
N LYS A 116 -5.26 -12.62 -4.33
CA LYS A 116 -4.83 -13.88 -4.92
C LYS A 116 -4.03 -13.61 -6.19
N VAL A 117 -2.77 -13.99 -6.17
CA VAL A 117 -1.86 -13.83 -7.30
C VAL A 117 -1.59 -15.19 -7.92
N GLN A 118 -1.86 -15.30 -9.21
CA GLN A 118 -1.71 -16.54 -9.97
C GLN A 118 -0.85 -16.29 -11.20
N PHE A 119 -0.15 -17.34 -11.61
CA PHE A 119 0.62 -17.36 -12.85
C PHE A 119 0.07 -18.46 -13.74
N ALA A 120 -0.35 -18.09 -14.94
CA ALA A 120 -1.00 -19.04 -15.85
C ALA A 120 -0.57 -18.87 -17.31
#